data_628b7ab6145eeebd2ded5c58946d4974
#
_entry.id   628b7ab6145eeebd2ded5c58946d4974
#
_cell.length_a   1.000
_cell.length_b   1.000
_cell.length_c   1.000
_cell.angle_alpha   90.00
_cell.angle_beta   90.00
_cell.angle_gamma   90.00
#
_symmetry.space_group_name_H-M   'P 1'
#
loop_
_entity.id
_entity.type
_entity.pdbx_description
1 polymer ?
#
loop_
_entity_poly.entity_id
_entity_poly.type
_entity_poly.pdbx_seq_one_letter_code
_entity_poly.pdbx_strand_id
1 'polypeptide(L)'
;GGTRAFVIEGSTIPYILIHLESGEFKAYEQKCTHLSCSVFYKPGTDIIYCPCHNGSFDAKTGEVLAGPPPRALPNLEVFLKGNDIFVKASSSEAQSV
;
A
#
# COMPACT_ATOMS: atom_id res chain seq x y z
N GLY A 1 -4.65 12.53 4.96
CA GLY A 1 -3.68 11.81 4.32
C GLY A 1 -2.45 11.33 5.08
N GLY A 2 -2.60 10.51 6.11
CA GLY A 2 -1.47 9.91 6.80
C GLY A 2 -1.09 8.57 6.24
N THR A 3 0.12 8.13 6.57
CA THR A 3 0.61 6.81 6.22
C THR A 3 1.27 6.15 7.42
N ARG A 4 1.29 4.83 7.41
CA ARG A 4 1.98 4.04 8.42
C ARG A 4 2.59 2.80 7.77
N ALA A 5 3.88 2.60 7.97
CA ALA A 5 4.53 1.36 7.57
C ALA A 5 4.25 0.29 8.62
N PHE A 6 4.04 -0.94 8.20
CA PHE A 6 3.83 -2.07 9.10
C PHE A 6 4.32 -3.36 8.45
N VAL A 7 4.43 -4.39 9.27
CA VAL A 7 4.76 -5.75 8.78
C VAL A 7 3.64 -6.69 9.19
N ILE A 8 3.45 -7.74 8.41
CA ILE A 8 2.54 -8.83 8.75
C ILE A 8 3.35 -9.92 9.41
N GLU A 9 2.85 -10.45 10.51
CA GLU A 9 3.50 -11.55 11.22
C GLU A 9 3.78 -12.70 10.27
N GLY A 10 5.01 -13.18 10.27
CA GLY A 10 5.45 -14.24 9.39
C GLY A 10 5.91 -13.77 8.01
N SER A 11 5.79 -12.48 7.71
CA SER A 11 6.24 -11.90 6.44
C SER A 11 7.48 -11.06 6.64
N THR A 12 8.38 -11.05 5.65
CA THR A 12 9.54 -10.18 5.63
C THR A 12 9.33 -8.95 4.76
N ILE A 13 8.21 -8.87 4.06
CA ILE A 13 7.89 -7.76 3.18
C ILE A 13 7.21 -6.65 3.98
N PRO A 14 7.69 -5.40 3.88
CA PRO A 14 7.00 -4.27 4.52
C PRO A 14 5.73 -3.91 3.75
N TYR A 15 4.77 -3.37 4.47
CA TYR A 15 3.51 -2.88 3.92
C TYR A 15 3.31 -1.43 4.31
N ILE A 16 2.47 -0.74 3.56
CA ILE A 16 2.10 0.65 3.84
C ILE A 16 0.59 0.75 3.96
N LEU A 17 0.13 1.34 5.04
CA LEU A 17 -1.28 1.71 5.25
C LEU A 17 -1.43 3.18 4.90
N ILE A 18 -2.39 3.49 4.06
CA ILE A 18 -2.63 4.85 3.57
C ILE A 18 -4.04 5.27 3.95
N HIS A 19 -4.16 6.43 4.58
CA HIS A 19 -5.43 7.09 4.82
C HIS A 19 -5.62 8.14 3.71
N LEU A 20 -6.43 7.81 2.72
CA LEU A 20 -6.68 8.69 1.58
C LEU A 20 -7.44 9.94 1.99
N GLU A 21 -7.34 10.99 1.20
CA GLU A 21 -8.07 12.24 1.42
C GLU A 21 -9.59 12.01 1.41
N SER A 22 -10.06 10.99 0.69
CA SER A 22 -11.48 10.61 0.67
C SER A 22 -11.96 10.00 1.99
N GLY A 23 -11.06 9.65 2.91
CA GLY A 23 -11.37 8.96 4.15
C GLY A 23 -11.19 7.46 4.09
N GLU A 24 -10.97 6.90 2.91
CA GLU A 24 -10.74 5.46 2.77
C GLU A 24 -9.35 5.07 3.24
N PHE A 25 -9.24 3.82 3.73
CA PHE A 25 -7.95 3.23 4.06
C PHE A 25 -7.59 2.19 3.01
N LYS A 26 -6.35 2.23 2.54
CA LYS A 26 -5.80 1.26 1.60
C LYS A 26 -4.48 0.72 2.13
N ALA A 27 -4.15 -0.50 1.82
CA ALA A 27 -2.88 -1.10 2.22
C ALA A 27 -2.26 -1.85 1.05
N TYR A 28 -0.97 -1.66 0.87
CA TYR A 28 -0.21 -2.25 -0.22
C TYR A 28 1.13 -2.76 0.29
N GLU A 29 1.75 -3.68 -0.45
CA GLU A 29 3.17 -3.96 -0.26
C GLU A 29 3.95 -2.69 -0.52
N GLN A 30 4.85 -2.33 0.38
CA GLN A 30 5.70 -1.15 0.23
C GLN A 30 6.93 -1.48 -0.61
N LYS A 31 6.72 -2.12 -1.74
CA LYS A 31 7.79 -2.65 -2.57
C LYS A 31 7.39 -2.55 -4.03
N CYS A 32 8.18 -1.82 -4.81
CA CYS A 32 7.92 -1.65 -6.24
C CYS A 32 7.92 -3.01 -6.95
N THR A 33 6.97 -3.21 -7.84
CA THR A 33 6.86 -4.47 -8.60
C THR A 33 7.94 -4.60 -9.68
N HIS A 34 8.73 -3.57 -9.91
CA HIS A 34 9.84 -3.60 -10.87
C HIS A 34 11.15 -4.08 -10.23
N LEU A 35 11.70 -3.35 -9.27
CA LEU A 35 13.00 -3.64 -8.68
C LEU A 35 13.02 -3.64 -7.15
N SER A 36 11.94 -3.94 -6.51
CA SER A 36 11.91 -4.09 -5.06
C SER A 36 12.30 -2.86 -4.25
N CYS A 37 12.31 -1.70 -4.86
CA CYS A 37 12.52 -0.45 -4.13
C CYS A 37 11.28 -0.11 -3.30
N SER A 38 11.48 0.54 -2.16
CA SER A 38 10.35 1.00 -1.35
C SER A 38 9.55 2.05 -2.12
N VAL A 39 8.22 1.94 -2.01
CA VAL A 39 7.31 2.94 -2.57
C VAL A 39 6.78 3.83 -1.46
N PHE A 40 6.35 5.03 -1.82
CA PHE A 40 5.87 6.03 -0.86
C PHE A 40 4.59 6.68 -1.36
N TYR A 41 3.69 6.96 -0.43
CA TYR A 41 2.50 7.73 -0.73
C TYR A 41 2.84 9.21 -0.82
N LYS A 42 2.28 9.90 -1.80
CA LYS A 42 2.46 11.34 -1.97
C LYS A 42 1.26 12.06 -1.35
N PRO A 43 1.41 12.67 -0.16
CA PRO A 43 0.30 13.32 0.53
C PRO A 43 -0.39 14.39 -0.31
N GLY A 44 -1.70 14.48 -0.18
CA GLY A 44 -2.50 15.43 -0.97
C GLY A 44 -2.79 14.98 -2.39
N THR A 45 -2.40 13.75 -2.74
CA THR A 45 -2.64 13.17 -4.06
C THR A 45 -3.15 11.75 -3.90
N ASP A 46 -3.56 11.13 -5.01
CA ASP A 46 -3.91 9.70 -5.04
C ASP A 46 -2.78 8.90 -5.68
N ILE A 47 -1.52 9.28 -5.38
CA ILE A 47 -0.35 8.69 -6.03
C ILE A 47 0.58 8.04 -5.01
N ILE A 48 0.99 6.80 -5.32
CA ILE A 48 2.11 6.11 -4.69
C ILE A 48 3.23 6.13 -5.72
N TYR A 49 4.43 6.53 -5.31
CA TYR A 49 5.55 6.64 -6.25
C TYR A 49 6.73 5.78 -5.83
N CYS A 50 7.50 5.34 -6.84
CA CYS A 50 8.75 4.63 -6.64
C CYS A 50 9.89 5.55 -7.08
N PRO A 51 10.75 6.01 -6.15
CA PRO A 51 11.80 6.97 -6.49
C PRO A 51 12.93 6.37 -7.33
N CYS A 52 13.07 5.05 -7.37
CA CYS A 52 14.18 4.42 -8.09
C CYS A 52 14.09 4.59 -9.59
N HIS A 53 12.88 4.60 -10.16
CA HIS A 53 12.68 4.63 -11.61
C HIS A 53 11.54 5.55 -12.02
N ASN A 54 11.16 6.48 -11.16
CA ASN A 54 10.04 7.38 -11.40
C ASN A 54 8.74 6.64 -11.74
N GLY A 55 8.56 5.45 -11.20
CA GLY A 55 7.31 4.72 -11.33
C GLY A 55 6.23 5.30 -10.43
N SER A 56 4.98 5.21 -10.85
CA SER A 56 3.86 5.62 -10.01
C SER A 56 2.68 4.67 -10.13
N PHE A 57 1.90 4.60 -9.06
CA PHE A 57 0.73 3.75 -8.94
C PHE A 57 -0.43 4.58 -8.41
N ASP A 58 -1.64 4.17 -8.77
CA ASP A 58 -2.85 4.76 -8.21
C ASP A 58 -3.03 4.28 -6.77
N ALA A 59 -3.09 5.21 -5.81
CA ALA A 59 -3.26 4.86 -4.40
C ALA A 59 -4.64 4.28 -4.10
N LYS A 60 -5.62 4.47 -4.96
CA LYS A 60 -6.96 3.91 -4.78
C LYS A 60 -7.07 2.46 -5.24
N THR A 61 -6.33 2.09 -6.28
CA THR A 61 -6.45 0.78 -6.93
C THR A 61 -5.17 -0.03 -6.95
N GLY A 62 -4.01 0.63 -6.80
CA GLY A 62 -2.70 -0.01 -6.94
C GLY A 62 -2.24 -0.15 -8.38
N GLU A 63 -3.04 0.28 -9.36
CA GLU A 63 -2.68 0.17 -10.77
C GLU A 63 -1.50 1.05 -11.15
N VAL A 64 -0.70 0.58 -12.10
CA VAL A 64 0.42 1.35 -12.63
C VAL A 64 -0.09 2.55 -13.39
N LEU A 65 0.41 3.73 -13.05
CA LEU A 65 0.10 4.98 -13.75
C LEU A 65 1.22 5.39 -14.69
N ALA A 66 2.47 5.16 -14.31
CA ALA A 66 3.61 5.57 -15.11
C ALA A 66 4.86 4.79 -14.73
N GLY A 67 5.82 4.73 -15.64
CA GLY A 67 7.12 4.14 -15.39
C GLY A 67 7.20 2.65 -15.73
N PRO A 68 8.33 2.02 -15.37
CA PRO A 68 8.62 0.66 -15.74
C PRO A 68 7.90 -0.45 -14.92
N PRO A 69 7.21 -0.21 -13.80
CA PRO A 69 6.59 -1.32 -13.07
C PRO A 69 5.69 -2.15 -13.99
N PRO A 70 5.85 -3.50 -14.00
CA PRO A 70 5.12 -4.33 -14.96
C PRO A 70 3.70 -4.70 -14.51
N ARG A 71 3.36 -4.46 -13.27
CA ARG A 71 2.06 -4.85 -12.72
C ARG A 71 1.69 -3.99 -11.52
N ALA A 72 0.40 -4.03 -11.16
CA ALA A 72 -0.13 -3.32 -10.02
C ALA A 72 0.55 -3.72 -8.70
N LEU A 73 0.53 -2.81 -7.73
CA LEU A 73 0.98 -3.13 -6.38
C LEU A 73 0.03 -4.15 -5.75
N PRO A 74 0.57 -5.22 -5.15
CA PRO A 74 -0.26 -6.12 -4.37
C PRO A 74 -0.92 -5.39 -3.21
N ASN A 75 -2.24 -5.59 -3.05
CA ASN A 75 -3.00 -4.94 -2.00
C ASN A 75 -3.42 -5.92 -0.92
N LEU A 76 -3.79 -5.37 0.23
CA LEU A 76 -4.44 -6.10 1.31
C LEU A 76 -5.85 -5.59 1.45
N GLU A 77 -6.75 -6.47 1.89
CA GLU A 77 -8.07 -6.06 2.33
C GLU A 77 -7.94 -5.27 3.62
N VAL A 78 -8.59 -4.10 3.69
CA VAL A 78 -8.59 -3.25 4.89
C VAL A 78 -10.03 -3.09 5.36
N PHE A 79 -10.25 -3.28 6.65
CA PHE A 79 -11.57 -3.06 7.22
C PHE A 79 -11.46 -2.48 8.63
N LEU A 80 -12.53 -1.82 9.03
CA LEU A 80 -12.60 -1.17 10.34
C LEU A 80 -13.50 -2.00 11.25
N LYS A 81 -13.11 -2.08 12.53
CA LYS A 81 -13.94 -2.71 13.55
C LYS A 81 -13.82 -1.87 14.83
N GLY A 82 -14.89 -1.15 15.16
CA GLY A 82 -14.82 -0.17 16.23
C GLY A 82 -13.84 0.93 15.85
N ASN A 83 -12.86 1.18 16.71
CA ASN A 83 -11.81 2.17 16.45
C ASN A 83 -10.53 1.55 15.91
N ASP A 84 -10.56 0.26 15.59
CA ASP A 84 -9.37 -0.45 15.14
C ASP A 84 -9.37 -0.67 13.63
N ILE A 85 -8.19 -0.65 13.04
CA ILE A 85 -7.97 -0.91 11.63
C ILE A 85 -7.36 -2.29 11.50
N PHE A 86 -7.98 -3.15 10.69
CA PHE A 86 -7.49 -4.50 10.41
C PHE A 86 -7.13 -4.64 8.95
N VAL A 87 -6.09 -5.42 8.70
CA VAL A 87 -5.68 -5.82 7.35
C VAL A 87 -5.69 -7.33 7.24
N LYS A 88 -5.97 -7.81 6.05
CA LYS A 88 -6.02 -9.24 5.77
C LYS A 88 -5.45 -9.53 4.40
N ALA A 89 -4.40 -10.35 4.35
CA ALA A 89 -3.93 -10.93 3.10
C ALA A 89 -4.87 -12.08 2.71
N SER A 90 -4.92 -12.39 1.41
CA SER A 90 -5.88 -13.36 0.88
C SER A 90 -5.83 -14.75 1.53
N SER A 91 -4.70 -15.12 2.12
CA SER A 91 -4.51 -16.46 2.73
C SER A 91 -4.19 -16.41 4.21
N SER A 92 -4.33 -15.28 4.87
CA SER A 92 -3.98 -15.14 6.28
C SER A 92 -5.12 -14.57 7.10
N GLU A 93 -5.00 -14.69 8.42
CA GLU A 93 -5.98 -14.10 9.33
C GLU A 93 -5.84 -12.57 9.39
N ALA A 94 -6.91 -11.90 9.75
CA ALA A 94 -6.92 -10.46 9.93
C ALA A 94 -5.97 -10.07 11.06
N GLN A 95 -5.27 -8.96 10.87
CA GLN A 95 -4.30 -8.42 11.80
C GLN A 95 -4.64 -6.97 12.10
N SER A 96 -4.58 -6.58 13.36
CA SER A 96 -4.73 -5.18 13.75
C SER A 96 -3.49 -4.38 13.37
N VAL A 97 -3.72 -3.20 12.87
CA VAL A 97 -2.63 -2.30 12.43
C VAL A 97 -2.55 -1.09 13.35
#